data_6d4b8da99985180cb01da3e0b352e303
#
_entry.id   6d4b8da99985180cb01da3e0b352e303
#
_cell.length_a   1.000
_cell.length_b   1.000
_cell.length_c   1.000
_cell.angle_alpha   90.00
_cell.angle_beta   90.00
_cell.angle_gamma   90.00
#
_symmetry.space_group_name_H-M   'P 1'
#
loop_
_entity.id
_entity.type
_entity.pdbx_description
1 polymer ?
#
loop_
_entity_poly.entity_id
_entity_poly.type
_entity_poly.pdbx_seq_one_letter_code
_entity_poly.pdbx_strand_id
1 'polypeptide(L)' 'MYAEIIIDITNEALDRAYTYHIPEGVDLHVGDRVTIPFGASNAEKTGYVVGLRETFDYDPSKVKDIAAVIPDAISV' A
#
# COMPACT_ATOMS: atom_id res chain seq x y z
N MET A 1 11.99 -0.55 3.15
CA MET A 1 11.30 -0.70 1.86
C MET A 1 9.97 0.00 1.87
N TYR A 2 9.60 0.53 0.76
CA TYR A 2 8.36 1.26 0.60
C TYR A 2 7.62 0.73 -0.61
N ALA A 3 6.32 0.80 -0.59
CA ALA A 3 5.50 0.35 -1.71
C ALA A 3 4.66 1.49 -2.25
N GLU A 4 4.54 1.55 -3.55
CA GLU A 4 3.65 2.50 -4.19
C GLU A 4 2.34 1.76 -4.44
N ILE A 5 1.26 2.30 -3.93
CA ILE A 5 -0.02 1.62 -3.91
C ILE A 5 -1.10 2.50 -4.51
N ILE A 6 -1.87 1.93 -5.42
CA ILE A 6 -3.05 2.59 -5.93
C ILE A 6 -4.22 2.09 -5.11
N ILE A 7 -4.93 3.02 -4.48
CA ILE A 7 -6.01 2.68 -3.59
C ILE A 7 -7.29 2.54 -4.39
N ASP A 8 -8.04 1.51 -4.10
CA ASP A 8 -9.28 1.24 -4.78
C ASP A 8 -10.37 2.13 -4.20
N ILE A 9 -10.53 3.31 -4.77
CA ILE A 9 -11.54 4.25 -4.36
C ILE A 9 -12.52 4.42 -5.50
N THR A 10 -13.78 4.23 -5.23
CA THR A 10 -14.73 4.14 -6.27
C THR A 10 -14.98 5.40 -7.04
N ASN A 11 -14.98 6.50 -6.44
CA ASN A 11 -15.39 7.72 -7.08
C ASN A 11 -14.32 8.63 -7.53
N GLU A 12 -13.10 8.34 -7.36
CA GLU A 12 -12.05 9.24 -7.68
C GLU A 12 -11.11 8.67 -8.70
N ALA A 13 -10.33 9.48 -9.28
CA ALA A 13 -9.35 9.00 -10.21
C ALA A 13 -8.41 8.09 -9.53
N LEU A 14 -8.14 6.96 -10.09
CA LEU A 14 -7.28 6.01 -9.47
C LEU A 14 -5.90 6.02 -10.07
N ASP A 15 -5.50 7.12 -10.65
CA ASP A 15 -4.19 7.18 -11.27
C ASP A 15 -3.16 7.71 -10.30
N ARG A 16 -3.48 7.90 -9.04
CA ARG A 16 -2.52 8.41 -8.08
C ARG A 16 -2.05 7.28 -7.18
N ALA A 17 -0.76 7.14 -7.06
CA ALA A 17 -0.19 6.15 -6.17
C ALA A 17 0.22 6.82 -4.87
N TYR A 18 0.05 6.12 -3.78
CA TYR A 18 0.46 6.59 -2.46
C TYR A 18 1.57 5.69 -1.97
N THR A 19 2.51 6.24 -1.24
CA THR A 19 3.65 5.48 -0.74
C THR A 19 3.40 5.06 0.70
N TYR A 20 3.60 3.78 0.97
CA TYR A 20 3.46 3.23 2.31
C TYR A 20 4.71 2.46 2.68
N HIS A 21 5.01 2.41 3.96
CA HIS A 21 6.16 1.68 4.45
C HIS A 21 5.81 0.20 4.56
N ILE A 22 6.73 -0.67 4.16
CA ILE A 22 6.54 -2.10 4.27
C ILE A 22 7.16 -2.54 5.57
N PRO A 23 6.36 -3.04 6.51
CA PRO A 23 6.92 -3.45 7.80
C PRO A 23 7.90 -4.60 7.64
N GLU A 24 8.83 -4.67 8.56
CA GLU A 24 9.84 -5.70 8.52
C GLU A 24 9.18 -7.07 8.59
N GLY A 25 9.65 -8.00 7.83
CA GLY A 25 9.07 -9.34 7.81
C GLY A 25 7.94 -9.52 6.81
N VAL A 26 7.51 -8.45 6.17
CA VAL A 26 6.46 -8.57 5.19
C VAL A 26 7.07 -8.78 3.81
N ASP A 27 6.61 -9.80 3.11
CA ASP A 27 7.11 -10.11 1.79
C ASP A 27 6.10 -9.61 0.78
N LEU A 28 6.41 -8.55 0.08
CA LEU A 28 5.48 -7.88 -0.78
C LEU A 28 6.02 -7.79 -2.21
N HIS A 29 5.15 -7.98 -3.18
CA HIS A 29 5.55 -7.93 -4.58
C HIS A 29 4.58 -7.04 -5.36
N VAL A 30 5.05 -6.55 -6.49
CA VAL A 30 4.20 -5.77 -7.39
C VAL A 30 3.04 -6.65 -7.83
N GLY A 31 1.85 -6.12 -7.76
CA GLY A 31 0.64 -6.85 -8.09
C GLY A 31 -0.10 -7.38 -6.87
N ASP A 32 0.55 -7.36 -5.71
CA ASP A 32 -0.10 -7.85 -4.50
C ASP A 32 -1.19 -6.90 -4.06
N ARG A 33 -2.19 -7.44 -3.40
CA ARG A 33 -3.26 -6.65 -2.84
C ARG A 33 -2.99 -6.46 -1.35
N VAL A 34 -3.22 -5.28 -0.86
CA VAL A 34 -2.92 -4.96 0.54
C VAL A 34 -4.05 -4.17 1.16
N THR A 35 -4.10 -4.20 2.48
CA THR A 35 -4.98 -3.34 3.25
C THR A 35 -4.13 -2.24 3.84
N ILE A 36 -4.56 -0.99 3.69
CA ILE A 36 -3.79 0.14 4.19
C ILE A 36 -4.70 1.08 4.94
N PRO A 37 -4.15 1.83 5.89
CA PRO A 37 -4.90 2.87 6.56
C PRO A 37 -4.90 4.12 5.68
N PHE A 38 -6.02 4.73 5.48
CA PHE A 38 -6.13 5.87 4.59
C PHE A 38 -6.87 7.02 5.28
N GLY A 39 -6.36 8.21 5.06
CA GLY A 39 -7.01 9.41 5.56
C GLY A 39 -6.78 9.64 7.04
N ALA A 40 -7.34 10.71 7.55
CA ALA A 40 -7.11 11.11 8.94
C ALA A 40 -7.68 10.11 9.91
N SER A 41 -8.72 9.38 9.54
CA SER A 41 -9.32 8.41 10.42
C SER A 41 -8.69 7.05 10.30
N ASN A 42 -7.70 6.89 9.45
CA ASN A 42 -7.04 5.61 9.23
C ASN A 42 -8.03 4.51 8.84
N ALA A 43 -8.99 4.86 8.01
CA ALA A 43 -9.96 3.89 7.54
C ALA A 43 -9.26 2.86 6.68
N GLU A 44 -9.58 1.60 6.85
CA GLU A 44 -8.92 0.56 6.09
C GLU A 44 -9.44 0.54 4.67
N LYS A 45 -8.53 0.56 3.73
CA LYS A 45 -8.86 0.52 2.32
C LYS A 45 -8.01 -0.55 1.66
N THR A 46 -8.48 -1.07 0.55
CA THR A 46 -7.73 -2.04 -0.21
C THR A 46 -6.99 -1.35 -1.33
N GLY A 47 -5.78 -1.72 -1.56
CA GLY A 47 -5.00 -1.17 -2.64
C GLY A 47 -4.19 -2.22 -3.34
N TYR A 48 -3.57 -1.83 -4.44
CA TYR A 48 -2.74 -2.73 -5.22
C TYR A 48 -1.34 -2.18 -5.31
N VAL A 49 -0.35 -3.00 -5.13
CA VAL A 49 1.05 -2.59 -5.20
C VAL A 49 1.44 -2.45 -6.67
N VAL A 50 1.87 -1.26 -7.05
CA VAL A 50 2.29 -1.00 -8.42
C VAL A 50 3.79 -0.73 -8.53
N GLY A 51 4.47 -0.60 -7.42
CA GLY A 51 5.93 -0.41 -7.44
C GLY A 51 6.52 -0.61 -6.07
N LEU A 52 7.80 -0.87 -6.02
CA LEU A 52 8.53 -1.03 -4.78
C LEU A 52 9.73 -0.11 -4.79
N ARG A 53 10.07 0.47 -3.66
CA ARG A 53 11.21 1.37 -3.54
C ARG A 53 12.00 1.03 -2.31
N GLU A 54 13.30 1.16 -2.39
CA GLU A 54 14.13 0.91 -1.23
C GLU A 54 14.21 2.15 -0.37
N THR A 55 14.10 3.30 -0.94
CA THR A 55 14.18 4.55 -0.20
C THR A 55 13.06 5.49 -0.61
N PHE A 56 12.78 6.45 0.22
CA PHE A 56 11.76 7.43 -0.08
C PHE A 56 12.19 8.74 0.55
N ASP A 57 12.17 9.82 -0.22
CA ASP A 57 12.66 11.12 0.22
C ASP A 57 11.62 11.89 1.00
N TYR A 58 10.84 11.28 1.78
CA TYR A 58 9.82 11.98 2.53
C TYR A 58 10.03 11.70 4.00
N ASP A 59 9.43 12.51 4.85
CA ASP A 59 9.58 12.35 6.28
C ASP A 59 8.99 11.01 6.70
N PRO A 60 9.79 10.10 7.23
CA PRO A 60 9.29 8.79 7.58
C PRO A 60 8.14 8.83 8.58
N SER A 61 8.08 9.87 9.40
CA SER A 61 7.02 9.93 10.37
C SER A 61 5.67 10.22 9.73
N LYS A 62 5.64 10.61 8.47
CA LYS A 62 4.41 10.89 7.80
C LYS A 62 4.00 9.76 6.87
N VAL A 63 4.77 8.72 6.79
CA VAL A 63 4.48 7.59 5.94
C VAL A 63 3.88 6.50 6.81
N LYS A 64 2.69 6.05 6.46
CA LYS A 64 2.03 5.02 7.26
C LYS A 64 2.46 3.65 6.80
N ASP A 65 2.28 2.66 7.64
CA ASP A 65 2.64 1.30 7.31
C ASP A 65 1.46 0.58 6.66
N ILE A 66 1.77 -0.37 5.82
CA ILE A 66 0.76 -1.26 5.29
C ILE A 66 0.19 -2.07 6.45
N ALA A 67 -1.12 -2.17 6.52
CA ALA A 67 -1.76 -2.87 7.63
C ALA A 67 -1.70 -4.38 7.44
N ALA A 68 -1.91 -4.86 6.24
CA ALA A 68 -1.87 -6.29 5.99
C ALA A 68 -1.72 -6.59 4.51
N VAL A 69 -1.23 -7.75 4.18
CA VAL A 69 -1.16 -8.22 2.80
C VAL A 69 -2.28 -9.22 2.62
N ILE A 70 -3.10 -9.02 1.59
CA ILE A 70 -4.20 -9.93 1.32
C ILE A 70 -3.67 -11.04 0.43
N PRO A 71 -3.67 -12.25 0.89
CA PRO A 71 -3.12 -13.34 0.09
C PRO A 71 -3.99 -13.56 -1.14
N ASP A 72 -3.33 -13.85 -2.22
CA ASP A 72 -4.04 -14.09 -3.45
C ASP A 72 -4.43 -15.51 -3.47
N ALA A 73 -5.37 -15.82 -2.76
CA ALA A 73 -5.70 -17.16 -2.60
C ALA A 73 -6.35 -17.74 -3.73
N ILE A 74 -6.68 -17.02 -4.63
CA ILE A 74 -7.35 -17.55 -5.61
C ILE A 74 -6.67 -18.16 -6.55
N SER A 75 -5.64 -18.04 -6.56
CA SER A 75 -4.92 -18.61 -7.46
C SER A 75 -5.40 -19.82 -7.85
N VAL A 76 -6.17 -20.25 -7.70
CA VAL A 76 -6.58 -21.43 -8.09
C VAL A 76 -6.60 -21.72 -9.27
#